data_80dc8f120ba5f4cf999471dc7df29313
#
_entry.id   80dc8f120ba5f4cf999471dc7df29313
#
_cell.length_a   1.000
_cell.length_b   1.000
_cell.length_c   1.000
_cell.angle_alpha   90.00
_cell.angle_beta   90.00
_cell.angle_gamma   90.00
#
_symmetry.space_group_name_H-M   'P 1'
#
loop_
_entity.id
_entity.type
_entity.pdbx_description
1 polymer ?
#
loop_
_entity_poly.entity_id
_entity_poly.type
_entity_poly.pdbx_seq_one_letter_code
_entity_poly.pdbx_strand_id
1 'polypeptide(L)'
;MGSPIIELASVDKTFESRAGATEALRAISLAVDAGEFVSVIGPSGCGKSSLLRIVGDLVEPSSGAVRVKGKSARQARLDRDYGIVFQTPVLYDWRTVLENVRLPLELAGRPRVEREERPPALLRLVGLEEFGGHYPWQLSGGMQQRVSIARALALNPSILLMDEPFGALDEMTRERLNQELLQVCAETAASVLFVTHSIAEAVFLSTRIVVMSPRPGHIDRVVTVDLPHPRVDKTRAHPRFFELVTEVRQSLREDPGLAAGHTRPGESG
;
A
#
# COMPACT_ATOMS: atom_id res chain seq x y z
N MET A 1 -20.46 14.91 -6.09
CA MET A 1 -19.27 14.08 -5.92
C MET A 1 -18.24 14.92 -5.16
N GLY A 2 -17.67 14.43 -4.05
CA GLY A 2 -16.62 15.13 -3.32
C GLY A 2 -15.32 15.18 -4.12
N SER A 3 -14.41 16.09 -3.76
CA SER A 3 -13.06 16.08 -4.35
C SER A 3 -12.31 14.83 -3.89
N PRO A 4 -11.51 14.17 -4.77
CA PRO A 4 -10.75 12.99 -4.41
C PRO A 4 -9.74 13.30 -3.28
N ILE A 5 -9.48 12.33 -2.42
CA ILE A 5 -8.52 12.48 -1.32
C ILE A 5 -7.07 12.34 -1.80
N ILE A 6 -6.85 11.57 -2.89
CA ILE A 6 -5.58 11.49 -3.62
C ILE A 6 -5.89 11.71 -5.10
N GLU A 7 -5.15 12.59 -5.76
CA GLU A 7 -5.29 12.90 -7.18
C GLU A 7 -3.91 12.95 -7.83
N LEU A 8 -3.73 12.17 -8.89
CA LEU A 8 -2.58 12.22 -9.78
C LEU A 8 -3.07 12.65 -11.16
N ALA A 9 -2.43 13.66 -11.76
CA ALA A 9 -2.75 14.18 -13.08
C ALA A 9 -1.52 14.09 -13.98
N SER A 10 -1.55 13.13 -14.93
CA SER A 10 -0.51 12.87 -15.94
C SER A 10 0.90 12.83 -15.34
N VAL A 11 1.09 12.05 -14.28
CA VAL A 11 2.36 11.95 -13.56
C VAL A 11 3.32 11.06 -14.31
N ASP A 12 4.52 11.59 -14.61
CA ASP A 12 5.64 10.85 -15.16
C ASP A 12 6.77 10.71 -14.13
N LYS A 13 7.56 9.66 -14.24
CA LYS A 13 8.80 9.52 -13.48
C LYS A 13 9.89 8.87 -14.29
N THR A 14 10.97 9.61 -14.47
CA THR A 14 12.24 9.13 -15.01
C THR A 14 13.31 9.22 -13.93
N PHE A 15 14.06 8.16 -13.74
CA PHE A 15 15.24 8.13 -12.87
C PHE A 15 16.49 8.27 -13.74
N GLU A 16 17.33 9.22 -13.41
CA GLU A 16 18.62 9.40 -14.03
C GLU A 16 19.70 8.64 -13.25
N SER A 17 20.55 7.91 -13.95
CA SER A 17 21.70 7.21 -13.39
C SER A 17 22.90 7.34 -14.31
N ARG A 18 24.08 6.96 -13.82
CA ARG A 18 25.30 6.89 -14.65
C ARG A 18 25.20 5.95 -15.84
N ALA A 19 24.28 4.97 -15.76
CA ALA A 19 24.02 3.99 -16.83
C ALA A 19 22.95 4.46 -17.82
N GLY A 20 22.37 5.66 -17.64
CA GLY A 20 21.33 6.23 -18.48
C GLY A 20 20.04 6.56 -17.74
N ALA A 21 19.08 7.13 -18.45
CA ALA A 21 17.76 7.45 -17.94
C ALA A 21 16.84 6.23 -18.02
N THR A 22 16.06 6.00 -16.95
CA THR A 22 15.05 4.93 -16.89
C THR A 22 13.69 5.54 -16.63
N GLU A 23 12.81 5.47 -17.62
CA GLU A 23 11.42 5.86 -17.47
C GLU A 23 10.68 4.79 -16.65
N ALA A 24 10.26 5.15 -15.44
CA ALA A 24 9.59 4.24 -14.52
C ALA A 24 8.08 4.33 -14.61
N LEU A 25 7.52 5.54 -14.78
CA LEU A 25 6.09 5.82 -14.87
C LEU A 25 5.83 6.76 -16.04
N ARG A 26 4.69 6.54 -16.74
CA ARG A 26 4.25 7.36 -17.86
C ARG A 26 2.77 7.72 -17.73
N ALA A 27 2.47 9.01 -17.75
CA ALA A 27 1.12 9.58 -17.82
C ALA A 27 0.12 9.00 -16.81
N ILE A 28 0.56 8.75 -15.57
CA ILE A 28 -0.30 8.19 -14.53
C ILE A 28 -1.36 9.22 -14.12
N SER A 29 -2.63 8.88 -14.34
CA SER A 29 -3.77 9.64 -13.87
C SER A 29 -4.66 8.75 -13.02
N LEU A 30 -4.82 9.09 -11.73
CA LEU A 30 -5.57 8.30 -10.76
C LEU A 30 -6.22 9.22 -9.74
N ALA A 31 -7.49 8.98 -9.45
CA ALA A 31 -8.20 9.59 -8.34
C ALA A 31 -8.61 8.51 -7.33
N VAL A 32 -8.41 8.77 -6.04
CA VAL A 32 -8.87 7.94 -4.93
C VAL A 32 -9.84 8.78 -4.09
N ASP A 33 -11.02 8.28 -3.86
CA ASP A 33 -12.04 8.97 -3.07
C ASP A 33 -11.88 8.68 -1.57
N ALA A 34 -12.47 9.52 -0.73
CA ALA A 34 -12.44 9.33 0.71
C ALA A 34 -13.11 8.01 1.10
N GLY A 35 -12.45 7.23 1.96
CA GLY A 35 -12.92 5.92 2.42
C GLY A 35 -12.71 4.78 1.41
N GLU A 36 -12.13 5.03 0.24
CA GLU A 36 -11.80 3.95 -0.70
C GLU A 36 -10.57 3.15 -0.27
N PHE A 37 -10.61 1.87 -0.58
CA PHE A 37 -9.45 0.99 -0.56
C PHE A 37 -9.05 0.66 -2.01
N VAL A 38 -7.99 1.28 -2.50
CA VAL A 38 -7.50 1.10 -3.88
C VAL A 38 -6.21 0.30 -3.87
N SER A 39 -6.21 -0.87 -4.51
CA SER A 39 -4.99 -1.65 -4.74
C SER A 39 -4.36 -1.32 -6.09
N VAL A 40 -3.04 -1.26 -6.11
CA VAL A 40 -2.22 -1.15 -7.32
C VAL A 40 -1.49 -2.46 -7.52
N ILE A 41 -1.74 -3.13 -8.66
CA ILE A 41 -1.14 -4.40 -9.02
C ILE A 41 -0.45 -4.31 -10.39
N GLY A 42 0.57 -5.11 -10.61
CA GLY A 42 1.31 -5.12 -11.88
C GLY A 42 2.60 -5.91 -11.77
N PRO A 43 3.33 -6.14 -12.87
CA PRO A 43 4.60 -6.88 -12.88
C PRO A 43 5.65 -6.28 -11.95
N SER A 44 6.65 -7.08 -11.57
CA SER A 44 7.79 -6.58 -10.81
C SER A 44 8.54 -5.50 -11.60
N GLY A 45 8.89 -4.41 -10.92
CA GLY A 45 9.62 -3.29 -11.53
C GLY A 45 8.78 -2.37 -12.43
N CYS A 46 7.45 -2.51 -12.52
CA CYS A 46 6.60 -1.61 -13.31
C CYS A 46 6.39 -0.21 -12.68
N GLY A 47 6.88 0.05 -11.47
CA GLY A 47 6.80 1.39 -10.87
C GLY A 47 5.81 1.57 -9.73
N LYS A 48 5.12 0.51 -9.24
CA LYS A 48 4.13 0.58 -8.14
C LYS A 48 4.66 1.30 -6.90
N SER A 49 5.81 0.87 -6.39
CA SER A 49 6.45 1.50 -5.23
C SER A 49 6.88 2.94 -5.52
N SER A 50 7.28 3.23 -6.77
CA SER A 50 7.61 4.60 -7.18
C SER A 50 6.37 5.50 -7.15
N LEU A 51 5.23 4.98 -7.64
CA LEU A 51 3.95 5.68 -7.59
C LEU A 51 3.55 6.01 -6.14
N LEU A 52 3.60 5.02 -5.26
CA LEU A 52 3.28 5.21 -3.84
C LEU A 52 4.22 6.22 -3.18
N ARG A 53 5.53 6.16 -3.46
CA ARG A 53 6.52 7.11 -2.94
C ARG A 53 6.33 8.52 -3.46
N ILE A 54 5.82 8.69 -4.69
CA ILE A 54 5.47 10.00 -5.26
C ILE A 54 4.26 10.57 -4.53
N VAL A 55 3.21 9.79 -4.29
CA VAL A 55 2.05 10.22 -3.49
C VAL A 55 2.48 10.66 -2.09
N GLY A 56 3.43 9.95 -1.47
CA GLY A 56 4.01 10.25 -0.16
C GLY A 56 5.10 11.34 -0.17
N ASP A 57 5.34 12.06 -1.28
CA ASP A 57 6.41 13.08 -1.39
C ASP A 57 7.79 12.58 -0.91
N LEU A 58 8.08 11.29 -1.11
CA LEU A 58 9.39 10.68 -0.87
C LEU A 58 10.25 10.68 -2.13
N VAL A 59 9.61 10.82 -3.28
CA VAL A 59 10.23 10.94 -4.60
C VAL A 59 9.43 11.99 -5.38
N GLU A 60 10.10 12.98 -5.95
CA GLU A 60 9.45 13.99 -6.80
C GLU A 60 9.09 13.39 -8.16
N PRO A 61 7.91 13.68 -8.73
CA PRO A 61 7.59 13.34 -10.11
C PRO A 61 8.49 14.11 -11.09
N SER A 62 8.73 13.58 -12.28
CA SER A 62 9.45 14.28 -13.34
C SER A 62 8.55 15.28 -14.06
N SER A 63 7.26 14.99 -14.16
CA SER A 63 6.21 15.88 -14.67
C SER A 63 4.85 15.49 -14.10
N GLY A 64 3.83 16.29 -14.38
CA GLY A 64 2.47 16.11 -13.86
C GLY A 64 2.28 16.71 -12.46
N ALA A 65 1.14 16.43 -11.85
CA ALA A 65 0.78 16.98 -10.55
C ALA A 65 0.22 15.92 -9.62
N VAL A 66 0.54 16.05 -8.32
CA VAL A 66 0.00 15.20 -7.25
C VAL A 66 -0.65 16.08 -6.19
N ARG A 67 -1.89 15.77 -5.86
CA ARG A 67 -2.62 16.39 -4.76
C ARG A 67 -3.07 15.34 -3.76
N VAL A 68 -2.93 15.67 -2.48
CA VAL A 68 -3.39 14.85 -1.35
C VAL A 68 -4.22 15.75 -0.45
N LYS A 69 -5.49 15.42 -0.26
CA LYS A 69 -6.48 16.27 0.45
C LYS A 69 -6.55 17.70 -0.14
N GLY A 70 -6.47 17.81 -1.46
CA GLY A 70 -6.46 19.11 -2.15
C GLY A 70 -5.16 19.92 -2.03
N LYS A 71 -4.17 19.47 -1.24
CA LYS A 71 -2.86 20.10 -1.03
C LYS A 71 -1.81 19.49 -1.96
N SER A 72 -0.63 20.13 -2.09
CA SER A 72 0.53 19.45 -2.68
C SER A 72 0.95 18.25 -1.82
N ALA A 73 1.53 17.20 -2.44
CA ALA A 73 2.04 16.04 -1.71
C ALA A 73 3.02 16.45 -0.60
N ARG A 74 3.88 17.45 -0.87
CA ARG A 74 4.81 18.00 0.13
C ARG A 74 4.08 18.60 1.34
N GLN A 75 3.02 19.40 1.13
CA GLN A 75 2.27 19.98 2.25
C GLN A 75 1.55 18.88 3.05
N ALA A 76 0.96 17.89 2.38
CA ALA A 76 0.30 16.77 3.04
C ALA A 76 1.29 15.95 3.91
N ARG A 77 2.54 15.77 3.45
CA ARG A 77 3.60 15.14 4.23
C ARG A 77 3.97 15.98 5.47
N LEU A 78 4.14 17.28 5.31
CA LEU A 78 4.46 18.18 6.43
C LEU A 78 3.33 18.25 7.45
N ASP A 79 2.07 18.21 6.99
CA ASP A 79 0.87 18.18 7.84
C ASP A 79 0.59 16.79 8.45
N ARG A 80 1.34 15.76 8.04
CA ARG A 80 1.17 14.37 8.48
C ARG A 80 -0.21 13.80 8.17
N ASP A 81 -0.75 14.14 7.00
CA ASP A 81 -2.09 13.74 6.55
C ASP A 81 -2.19 12.23 6.23
N TYR A 82 -1.07 11.53 6.07
CA TYR A 82 -1.03 10.10 5.79
C TYR A 82 -0.08 9.34 6.71
N GLY A 83 -0.38 8.07 6.93
CA GLY A 83 0.53 7.05 7.47
C GLY A 83 1.13 6.24 6.32
N ILE A 84 2.39 5.81 6.47
CA ILE A 84 3.06 4.98 5.47
C ILE A 84 3.57 3.68 6.11
N VAL A 85 3.35 2.55 5.40
CA VAL A 85 3.85 1.22 5.73
C VAL A 85 4.68 0.74 4.56
N PHE A 86 5.96 0.46 4.82
CA PHE A 86 6.89 -0.06 3.81
C PHE A 86 6.89 -1.59 3.79
N GLN A 87 7.38 -2.16 2.72
CA GLN A 87 7.58 -3.61 2.56
C GLN A 87 8.44 -4.19 3.68
N THR A 88 9.50 -3.49 4.09
CA THR A 88 10.28 -3.79 5.29
C THR A 88 9.74 -2.95 6.44
N PRO A 89 9.50 -3.51 7.64
CA PRO A 89 8.88 -2.79 8.77
C PRO A 89 9.60 -1.52 9.23
N VAL A 90 10.89 -1.39 8.98
CA VAL A 90 11.74 -0.22 9.33
C VAL A 90 11.50 0.24 10.77
N LEU A 91 11.53 -0.69 11.72
CA LEU A 91 11.45 -0.37 13.15
C LEU A 91 12.82 0.05 13.68
N TYR A 92 12.83 0.86 14.72
CA TYR A 92 14.06 1.23 15.42
C TYR A 92 14.44 0.15 16.42
N ASP A 93 15.54 -0.56 16.19
CA ASP A 93 15.97 -1.72 16.99
C ASP A 93 16.30 -1.38 18.43
N TRP A 94 16.70 -0.12 18.71
CA TRP A 94 17.01 0.37 20.06
C TRP A 94 15.79 0.88 20.84
N ARG A 95 14.60 0.82 20.25
CA ARG A 95 13.32 1.17 20.87
C ARG A 95 12.47 -0.08 21.05
N THR A 96 11.74 -0.14 22.14
CA THR A 96 10.72 -1.19 22.30
C THR A 96 9.60 -1.04 21.29
N VAL A 97 8.77 -2.07 21.18
CA VAL A 97 7.57 -2.08 20.32
C VAL A 97 6.66 -0.89 20.64
N LEU A 98 6.38 -0.68 21.93
CA LEU A 98 5.55 0.45 22.38
C LEU A 98 6.17 1.79 22.01
N GLU A 99 7.49 1.95 22.19
CA GLU A 99 8.21 3.17 21.86
C GLU A 99 8.27 3.43 20.33
N ASN A 100 8.33 2.38 19.53
CA ASN A 100 8.21 2.49 18.07
C ASN A 100 6.84 3.05 17.66
N VAL A 101 5.75 2.57 18.26
CA VAL A 101 4.39 3.07 17.98
C VAL A 101 4.19 4.48 18.53
N ARG A 102 4.82 4.83 19.66
CA ARG A 102 4.76 6.15 20.28
C ARG A 102 5.50 7.23 19.48
N LEU A 103 6.55 6.86 18.75
CA LEU A 103 7.46 7.80 18.10
C LEU A 103 6.77 8.88 17.25
N PRO A 104 5.78 8.61 16.38
CA PRO A 104 5.12 9.67 15.62
C PRO A 104 4.44 10.72 16.50
N LEU A 105 3.88 10.30 17.63
CA LEU A 105 3.25 11.20 18.60
C LEU A 105 4.28 12.10 19.31
N GLU A 106 5.47 11.56 19.64
CA GLU A 106 6.60 12.31 20.18
C GLU A 106 7.06 13.38 19.20
N LEU A 107 7.31 12.99 17.94
CA LEU A 107 7.77 13.88 16.88
C LEU A 107 6.73 14.94 16.50
N ALA A 108 5.44 14.65 16.70
CA ALA A 108 4.34 15.59 16.48
C ALA A 108 4.10 16.52 17.68
N GLY A 109 4.83 16.36 18.80
CA GLY A 109 4.63 17.15 20.01
C GLY A 109 3.26 16.94 20.66
N ARG A 110 2.66 15.74 20.50
CA ARG A 110 1.34 15.46 21.07
C ARG A 110 1.35 15.49 22.61
N PRO A 111 0.22 15.81 23.25
CA PRO A 111 0.11 15.82 24.70
C PRO A 111 0.58 14.50 25.34
N ARG A 112 1.09 14.56 26.57
CA ARG A 112 1.59 13.38 27.29
C ARG A 112 0.53 12.29 27.41
N VAL A 113 -0.71 12.65 27.70
CA VAL A 113 -1.84 11.71 27.80
C VAL A 113 -2.02 10.92 26.51
N GLU A 114 -2.06 11.59 25.35
CA GLU A 114 -2.19 10.92 24.04
C GLU A 114 -1.00 9.99 23.76
N ARG A 115 0.22 10.40 24.14
CA ARG A 115 1.44 9.57 23.97
C ARG A 115 1.48 8.34 24.87
N GLU A 116 0.77 8.34 25.98
CA GLU A 116 0.71 7.23 26.94
C GLU A 116 -0.46 6.28 26.66
N GLU A 117 -1.63 6.80 26.29
CA GLU A 117 -2.85 5.99 26.12
C GLU A 117 -3.00 5.39 24.73
N ARG A 118 -2.63 6.14 23.68
CA ARG A 118 -2.87 5.72 22.29
C ARG A 118 -1.99 4.55 21.82
N PRO A 119 -0.68 4.48 22.08
CA PRO A 119 0.15 3.37 21.62
C PRO A 119 -0.28 2.00 22.15
N PRO A 120 -0.63 1.81 23.43
CA PRO A 120 -1.17 0.55 23.93
C PRO A 120 -2.49 0.15 23.22
N ALA A 121 -3.39 1.12 22.98
CA ALA A 121 -4.63 0.87 22.26
C ALA A 121 -4.39 0.39 20.82
N LEU A 122 -3.41 0.99 20.13
CA LEU A 122 -3.01 0.56 18.78
C LEU A 122 -2.33 -0.81 18.77
N LEU A 123 -1.53 -1.15 19.79
CA LEU A 123 -0.97 -2.49 19.92
C LEU A 123 -2.05 -3.54 20.16
N ARG A 124 -3.08 -3.21 20.95
CA ARG A 124 -4.26 -4.08 21.14
C ARG A 124 -5.00 -4.28 19.82
N LEU A 125 -5.21 -3.21 19.03
CA LEU A 125 -5.86 -3.26 17.73
C LEU A 125 -5.18 -4.23 16.75
N VAL A 126 -3.84 -4.32 16.79
CA VAL A 126 -3.05 -5.24 15.95
C VAL A 126 -2.69 -6.56 16.66
N GLY A 127 -3.31 -6.88 17.80
CA GLY A 127 -3.11 -8.12 18.54
C GLY A 127 -1.68 -8.30 19.10
N LEU A 128 -1.04 -7.21 19.53
CA LEU A 128 0.33 -7.20 20.09
C LEU A 128 0.43 -6.52 21.46
N GLU A 129 -0.66 -6.47 22.21
CA GLU A 129 -0.72 -5.79 23.51
C GLU A 129 0.37 -6.27 24.50
N GLU A 130 0.59 -7.61 24.56
CA GLU A 130 1.56 -8.23 25.48
C GLU A 130 3.02 -8.01 25.06
N PHE A 131 3.25 -7.58 23.83
CA PHE A 131 4.59 -7.42 23.26
C PHE A 131 5.14 -5.98 23.37
N GLY A 132 4.44 -5.08 24.03
CA GLY A 132 4.81 -3.66 24.10
C GLY A 132 6.22 -3.39 24.66
N GLY A 133 6.69 -4.21 25.60
CA GLY A 133 8.02 -4.13 26.20
C GLY A 133 9.14 -4.84 25.41
N HIS A 134 8.81 -5.61 24.38
CA HIS A 134 9.78 -6.31 23.56
C HIS A 134 10.48 -5.38 22.58
N TYR A 135 11.65 -5.81 22.08
CA TYR A 135 12.35 -5.12 21.00
C TYR A 135 12.03 -5.78 19.65
N PRO A 136 12.18 -5.04 18.51
CA PRO A 136 11.85 -5.55 17.18
C PRO A 136 12.49 -6.91 16.84
N TRP A 137 13.74 -7.11 17.18
CA TRP A 137 14.48 -8.35 16.93
C TRP A 137 13.96 -9.58 17.72
N GLN A 138 13.08 -9.38 18.70
CA GLN A 138 12.42 -10.45 19.45
C GLN A 138 11.08 -10.88 18.80
N LEU A 139 10.64 -10.20 17.75
CA LEU A 139 9.37 -10.43 17.08
C LEU A 139 9.57 -11.16 15.75
N SER A 140 8.57 -11.96 15.35
CA SER A 140 8.51 -12.47 13.98
C SER A 140 8.32 -11.35 12.96
N GLY A 141 8.65 -11.60 11.68
CA GLY A 141 8.47 -10.60 10.62
C GLY A 141 7.02 -10.09 10.50
N GLY A 142 6.02 -11.00 10.66
CA GLY A 142 4.60 -10.62 10.68
C GLY A 142 4.22 -9.76 11.89
N MET A 143 4.80 -10.02 13.05
CA MET A 143 4.60 -9.16 14.23
C MET A 143 5.22 -7.78 14.02
N GLN A 144 6.44 -7.70 13.48
CA GLN A 144 7.08 -6.43 13.16
C GLN A 144 6.25 -5.63 12.16
N GLN A 145 5.64 -6.28 11.16
CA GLN A 145 4.77 -5.63 10.20
C GLN A 145 3.51 -5.06 10.85
N ARG A 146 2.90 -5.79 11.78
CA ARG A 146 1.78 -5.28 12.58
C ARG A 146 2.16 -4.08 13.44
N VAL A 147 3.36 -4.06 14.03
CA VAL A 147 3.90 -2.88 14.72
C VAL A 147 4.03 -1.68 13.78
N SER A 148 4.50 -1.91 12.54
CA SER A 148 4.63 -0.82 11.56
C SER A 148 3.26 -0.25 11.15
N ILE A 149 2.22 -1.09 11.05
CA ILE A 149 0.83 -0.65 10.83
C ILE A 149 0.34 0.18 12.03
N ALA A 150 0.50 -0.32 13.26
CA ALA A 150 0.15 0.42 14.48
C ALA A 150 0.84 1.79 14.53
N ARG A 151 2.13 1.85 14.19
CA ARG A 151 2.90 3.09 14.11
C ARG A 151 2.36 4.05 13.05
N ALA A 152 1.99 3.55 11.87
CA ALA A 152 1.41 4.36 10.81
C ALA A 152 0.07 4.99 11.21
N LEU A 153 -0.70 4.32 12.07
CA LEU A 153 -1.97 4.77 12.61
C LEU A 153 -1.84 5.74 13.80
N ALA A 154 -0.63 5.94 14.34
CA ALA A 154 -0.43 6.66 15.59
C ALA A 154 -1.04 8.08 15.59
N LEU A 155 -0.94 8.80 14.47
CA LEU A 155 -1.47 10.16 14.32
C LEU A 155 -2.90 10.22 13.77
N ASN A 156 -3.61 9.09 13.69
CA ASN A 156 -4.95 8.99 13.12
C ASN A 156 -5.04 9.57 11.69
N PRO A 157 -4.20 9.09 10.77
CA PRO A 157 -4.17 9.63 9.41
C PRO A 157 -5.47 9.27 8.67
N SER A 158 -5.93 10.16 7.80
CA SER A 158 -7.06 9.88 6.90
C SER A 158 -6.68 9.06 5.68
N ILE A 159 -5.38 8.83 5.47
CA ILE A 159 -4.83 8.08 4.34
C ILE A 159 -3.77 7.11 4.84
N LEU A 160 -3.79 5.87 4.34
CA LEU A 160 -2.73 4.89 4.51
C LEU A 160 -2.10 4.57 3.16
N LEU A 161 -0.78 4.72 3.08
CA LEU A 161 0.04 4.33 1.94
C LEU A 161 0.78 3.04 2.30
N MET A 162 0.55 1.94 1.59
CA MET A 162 1.10 0.63 1.93
C MET A 162 1.82 0.00 0.74
N ASP A 163 3.13 -0.26 0.90
CA ASP A 163 3.99 -0.85 -0.13
C ASP A 163 4.27 -2.32 0.20
N GLU A 164 3.54 -3.25 -0.41
CA GLU A 164 3.66 -4.71 -0.22
C GLU A 164 3.78 -5.15 1.26
N PRO A 165 2.89 -4.69 2.16
CA PRO A 165 3.08 -4.87 3.60
C PRO A 165 3.10 -6.33 4.06
N PHE A 166 2.56 -7.25 3.27
CA PHE A 166 2.44 -8.66 3.61
C PHE A 166 3.23 -9.59 2.66
N GLY A 167 4.07 -9.04 1.79
CA GLY A 167 4.77 -9.78 0.73
C GLY A 167 5.69 -10.89 1.22
N ALA A 168 6.28 -10.74 2.41
CA ALA A 168 7.22 -11.71 2.99
C ALA A 168 6.55 -12.76 3.90
N LEU A 169 5.21 -12.77 4.02
CA LEU A 169 4.49 -13.64 4.94
C LEU A 169 3.93 -14.89 4.23
N ASP A 170 3.80 -15.98 5.00
CA ASP A 170 3.07 -17.16 4.55
C ASP A 170 1.57 -16.83 4.33
N GLU A 171 0.89 -17.68 3.56
CA GLU A 171 -0.47 -17.42 3.11
C GLU A 171 -1.48 -17.31 4.27
N MET A 172 -1.42 -18.21 5.26
CA MET A 172 -2.34 -18.20 6.39
C MET A 172 -2.19 -16.95 7.26
N THR A 173 -0.95 -16.54 7.52
CA THR A 173 -0.66 -15.31 8.25
C THR A 173 -1.13 -14.08 7.47
N ARG A 174 -0.93 -14.06 6.15
CA ARG A 174 -1.37 -12.98 5.26
C ARG A 174 -2.88 -12.85 5.24
N GLU A 175 -3.62 -13.95 5.14
CA GLU A 175 -5.08 -13.93 5.15
C GLU A 175 -5.65 -13.36 6.43
N ARG A 176 -5.10 -13.76 7.58
CA ARG A 176 -5.48 -13.20 8.87
C ARG A 176 -5.19 -11.70 8.95
N LEU A 177 -4.00 -11.26 8.53
CA LEU A 177 -3.63 -9.86 8.56
C LEU A 177 -4.45 -8.99 7.59
N ASN A 178 -4.90 -9.55 6.47
CA ASN A 178 -5.83 -8.88 5.57
C ASN A 178 -7.17 -8.57 6.26
N GLN A 179 -7.68 -9.49 7.08
CA GLN A 179 -8.92 -9.26 7.85
C GLN A 179 -8.70 -8.23 8.95
N GLU A 180 -7.60 -8.35 9.71
CA GLU A 180 -7.23 -7.37 10.73
C GLU A 180 -7.09 -5.96 10.11
N LEU A 181 -6.46 -5.84 8.93
CA LEU A 181 -6.35 -4.57 8.21
C LEU A 181 -7.71 -3.99 7.82
N LEU A 182 -8.63 -4.81 7.28
CA LEU A 182 -9.98 -4.34 6.94
C LEU A 182 -10.73 -3.84 8.17
N GLN A 183 -10.61 -4.53 9.32
CA GLN A 183 -11.20 -4.08 10.58
C GLN A 183 -10.62 -2.72 10.99
N VAL A 184 -9.28 -2.57 10.97
CA VAL A 184 -8.60 -1.31 11.27
C VAL A 184 -9.09 -0.19 10.35
N CYS A 185 -9.19 -0.44 9.04
CA CYS A 185 -9.67 0.56 8.08
C CYS A 185 -11.15 0.94 8.34
N ALA A 186 -12.00 -0.02 8.70
CA ALA A 186 -13.39 0.24 9.04
C ALA A 186 -13.53 1.11 10.30
N GLU A 187 -12.71 0.85 11.33
CA GLU A 187 -12.72 1.62 12.59
C GLU A 187 -12.16 3.04 12.43
N THR A 188 -11.18 3.22 11.55
CA THR A 188 -10.50 4.52 11.35
C THR A 188 -11.07 5.34 10.20
N ALA A 189 -11.92 4.76 9.35
CA ALA A 189 -12.41 5.35 8.09
C ALA A 189 -11.29 5.87 7.18
N ALA A 190 -10.09 5.27 7.26
CA ALA A 190 -8.94 5.67 6.45
C ALA A 190 -9.11 5.22 4.99
N SER A 191 -8.75 6.09 4.06
CA SER A 191 -8.59 5.72 2.65
C SER A 191 -7.24 5.03 2.46
N VAL A 192 -7.18 4.03 1.60
CA VAL A 192 -5.96 3.21 1.46
C VAL A 192 -5.49 3.17 0.01
N LEU A 193 -4.21 3.45 -0.21
CA LEU A 193 -3.50 3.12 -1.46
C LEU A 193 -2.53 1.97 -1.15
N PHE A 194 -2.83 0.80 -1.69
CA PHE A 194 -2.19 -0.46 -1.34
C PHE A 194 -1.47 -1.07 -2.53
N VAL A 195 -0.18 -1.24 -2.45
CA VAL A 195 0.62 -1.92 -3.47
C VAL A 195 0.78 -3.38 -3.09
N THR A 196 0.45 -4.28 -4.02
CA THR A 196 0.66 -5.73 -3.85
C THR A 196 0.95 -6.42 -5.18
N HIS A 197 1.53 -7.61 -5.11
CA HIS A 197 1.65 -8.54 -6.24
C HIS A 197 0.64 -9.71 -6.16
N SER A 198 -0.13 -9.80 -5.06
CA SER A 198 -1.14 -10.85 -4.85
C SER A 198 -2.50 -10.41 -5.38
N ILE A 199 -2.98 -11.07 -6.44
CA ILE A 199 -4.32 -10.81 -7.01
C ILE A 199 -5.42 -11.09 -5.97
N ALA A 200 -5.30 -12.22 -5.25
CA ALA A 200 -6.28 -12.61 -4.24
C ALA A 200 -6.40 -11.57 -3.12
N GLU A 201 -5.27 -11.02 -2.69
CA GLU A 201 -5.20 -9.95 -1.69
C GLU A 201 -5.87 -8.66 -2.21
N ALA A 202 -5.51 -8.22 -3.43
CA ALA A 202 -6.12 -7.04 -4.05
C ALA A 202 -7.65 -7.18 -4.17
N VAL A 203 -8.15 -8.33 -4.62
CA VAL A 203 -9.60 -8.59 -4.74
C VAL A 203 -10.27 -8.64 -3.36
N PHE A 204 -9.60 -9.22 -2.36
CA PHE A 204 -10.18 -9.33 -1.02
C PHE A 204 -10.28 -7.98 -0.30
N LEU A 205 -9.28 -7.12 -0.45
CA LEU A 205 -9.19 -5.86 0.31
C LEU A 205 -9.89 -4.68 -0.37
N SER A 206 -9.86 -4.61 -1.70
CA SER A 206 -10.09 -3.35 -2.40
C SER A 206 -11.55 -3.11 -2.80
N THR A 207 -11.90 -1.83 -2.93
CA THR A 207 -13.09 -1.37 -3.67
C THR A 207 -12.78 -1.22 -5.16
N ARG A 208 -11.52 -0.86 -5.50
CA ARG A 208 -11.02 -0.79 -6.87
C ARG A 208 -9.59 -1.34 -6.97
N ILE A 209 -9.27 -1.95 -8.10
CA ILE A 209 -7.95 -2.45 -8.41
C ILE A 209 -7.44 -1.73 -9.66
N VAL A 210 -6.29 -1.09 -9.54
CA VAL A 210 -5.55 -0.46 -10.63
C VAL A 210 -4.52 -1.44 -11.14
N VAL A 211 -4.65 -1.87 -12.39
CA VAL A 211 -3.72 -2.76 -13.07
C VAL A 211 -2.72 -1.92 -13.84
N MET A 212 -1.43 -2.10 -13.56
CA MET A 212 -0.33 -1.39 -14.22
C MET A 212 0.35 -2.29 -15.25
N SER A 213 0.71 -1.69 -16.39
CA SER A 213 1.53 -2.30 -17.43
C SER A 213 2.98 -2.54 -16.99
N PRO A 214 3.78 -3.35 -17.71
CA PRO A 214 5.23 -3.37 -17.61
C PRO A 214 5.85 -1.98 -17.83
N ARG A 215 7.13 -1.85 -17.50
CA ARG A 215 7.88 -0.58 -17.64
C ARG A 215 7.97 -0.09 -19.09
N PRO A 216 7.73 1.19 -19.35
CA PRO A 216 7.32 2.26 -18.42
C PRO A 216 5.88 2.04 -17.96
N GLY A 217 5.71 2.00 -16.60
CA GLY A 217 4.40 1.69 -16.02
C GLY A 217 3.38 2.77 -16.31
N HIS A 218 2.24 2.37 -16.85
CA HIS A 218 1.04 3.18 -17.00
C HIS A 218 -0.17 2.40 -16.48
N ILE A 219 -1.29 3.07 -16.27
CA ILE A 219 -2.54 2.41 -15.88
C ILE A 219 -3.13 1.79 -17.13
N ASP A 220 -3.21 0.47 -17.15
CA ASP A 220 -3.80 -0.30 -18.23
C ASP A 220 -5.32 -0.45 -18.03
N ARG A 221 -5.72 -0.82 -16.81
CA ARG A 221 -7.14 -1.06 -16.49
C ARG A 221 -7.44 -0.70 -15.02
N VAL A 222 -8.68 -0.34 -14.78
CA VAL A 222 -9.24 -0.21 -13.43
C VAL A 222 -10.40 -1.18 -13.29
N VAL A 223 -10.32 -2.10 -12.33
CA VAL A 223 -11.36 -3.09 -12.03
C VAL A 223 -12.09 -2.68 -10.77
N THR A 224 -13.41 -2.55 -10.83
CA THR A 224 -14.27 -2.32 -9.66
C THR A 224 -14.55 -3.65 -8.96
N VAL A 225 -14.40 -3.68 -7.65
CA VAL A 225 -14.65 -4.87 -6.83
C VAL A 225 -15.99 -4.71 -6.13
N ASP A 226 -16.99 -5.41 -6.64
CA ASP A 226 -18.40 -5.39 -6.20
C ASP A 226 -18.73 -6.49 -5.18
N LEU A 227 -17.73 -6.96 -4.43
CA LEU A 227 -17.94 -7.93 -3.34
C LEU A 227 -18.66 -7.29 -2.16
N PRO A 228 -19.56 -8.02 -1.50
CA PRO A 228 -20.32 -7.51 -0.36
C PRO A 228 -19.42 -7.19 0.84
N HIS A 229 -19.84 -6.25 1.66
CA HIS A 229 -19.28 -5.94 2.96
C HIS A 229 -20.18 -6.41 4.10
N PRO A 230 -19.64 -6.78 5.30
CA PRO A 230 -18.21 -6.89 5.61
C PRO A 230 -17.59 -8.11 4.92
N ARG A 231 -16.31 -7.99 4.55
CA ARG A 231 -15.57 -9.09 3.94
C ARG A 231 -14.95 -9.96 5.03
N VAL A 232 -15.28 -11.24 4.97
CA VAL A 232 -14.86 -12.29 5.92
C VAL A 232 -14.30 -13.48 5.15
N ASP A 233 -13.77 -14.50 5.84
CA ASP A 233 -13.17 -15.68 5.17
C ASP A 233 -14.10 -16.30 4.12
N LYS A 234 -15.42 -16.38 4.41
CA LYS A 234 -16.42 -16.89 3.46
C LYS A 234 -16.47 -16.09 2.15
N THR A 235 -16.04 -14.83 2.15
CA THR A 235 -15.99 -14.00 0.92
C THR A 235 -15.02 -14.58 -0.10
N ARG A 236 -13.96 -15.27 0.33
CA ARG A 236 -12.99 -15.94 -0.56
C ARG A 236 -13.57 -17.15 -1.27
N ALA A 237 -14.63 -17.76 -0.72
CA ALA A 237 -15.36 -18.87 -1.35
C ALA A 237 -16.50 -18.40 -2.26
N HIS A 238 -16.77 -17.09 -2.33
CA HIS A 238 -17.85 -16.55 -3.16
C HIS A 238 -17.53 -16.66 -4.64
N PRO A 239 -18.45 -17.11 -5.53
CA PRO A 239 -18.19 -17.23 -6.97
C PRO A 239 -17.64 -15.93 -7.59
N ARG A 240 -18.21 -14.78 -7.22
CA ARG A 240 -17.76 -13.47 -7.71
C ARG A 240 -16.32 -13.16 -7.36
N PHE A 241 -15.78 -13.68 -6.25
CA PHE A 241 -14.36 -13.54 -5.90
C PHE A 241 -13.47 -14.21 -6.94
N PHE A 242 -13.80 -15.43 -7.36
CA PHE A 242 -13.04 -16.18 -8.38
C PHE A 242 -13.13 -15.52 -9.76
N GLU A 243 -14.30 -14.98 -10.12
CA GLU A 243 -14.49 -14.22 -11.37
C GLU A 243 -13.56 -13.00 -11.39
N LEU A 244 -13.55 -12.18 -10.32
CA LEU A 244 -12.69 -11.00 -10.19
C LEU A 244 -11.20 -11.37 -10.21
N VAL A 245 -10.80 -12.44 -9.51
CA VAL A 245 -9.41 -12.95 -9.56
C VAL A 245 -9.02 -13.33 -10.99
N THR A 246 -9.96 -13.94 -11.74
CA THR A 246 -9.73 -14.34 -13.15
C THR A 246 -9.64 -13.10 -14.04
N GLU A 247 -10.52 -12.13 -13.88
CA GLU A 247 -10.54 -10.87 -14.63
C GLU A 247 -9.23 -10.10 -14.45
N VAL A 248 -8.79 -9.91 -13.20
CA VAL A 248 -7.53 -9.23 -12.89
C VAL A 248 -6.32 -10.00 -13.46
N ARG A 249 -6.35 -11.35 -13.38
CA ARG A 249 -5.29 -12.19 -13.94
C ARG A 249 -5.20 -12.08 -15.47
N GLN A 250 -6.34 -12.01 -16.15
CA GLN A 250 -6.39 -11.82 -17.59
C GLN A 250 -5.83 -10.44 -17.96
N SER A 251 -6.24 -9.39 -17.27
CA SER A 251 -5.71 -8.04 -17.50
C SER A 251 -4.19 -7.96 -17.37
N LEU A 252 -3.58 -8.73 -16.47
CA LEU A 252 -2.11 -8.80 -16.32
C LEU A 252 -1.41 -9.60 -17.44
N ARG A 253 -2.14 -10.45 -18.19
CA ARG A 253 -1.59 -11.30 -19.26
C ARG A 253 -1.77 -10.72 -20.66
N GLU A 254 -2.80 -9.91 -20.88
CA GLU A 254 -3.16 -9.33 -22.18
C GLU A 254 -2.20 -8.23 -22.62
N ASP A 255 -1.22 -7.85 -21.78
CA ASP A 255 -0.21 -6.88 -22.17
C ASP A 255 0.78 -7.48 -23.21
N PRO A 256 0.84 -6.95 -24.45
CA PRO A 256 1.69 -7.46 -25.53
C PRO A 256 3.18 -7.52 -25.21
N GLY A 257 3.63 -6.80 -24.16
CA GLY A 257 5.02 -6.79 -23.73
C GLY A 257 5.52 -8.12 -23.12
N LEU A 258 4.63 -8.99 -22.63
CA LEU A 258 5.00 -10.31 -22.10
C LEU A 258 5.07 -11.42 -23.16
N ALA A 259 4.41 -11.24 -24.31
CA ALA A 259 4.39 -12.22 -25.40
C ALA A 259 5.69 -12.25 -26.23
N ALA A 260 6.51 -11.21 -26.18
CA ALA A 260 7.71 -11.07 -27.01
C ALA A 260 9.00 -11.69 -26.42
N GLY A 261 8.94 -12.27 -25.21
CA GLY A 261 10.13 -12.74 -24.48
C GLY A 261 10.50 -14.23 -24.64
N HIS A 262 9.76 -15.04 -25.42
CA HIS A 262 9.98 -16.50 -25.52
C HIS A 262 10.18 -17.01 -26.93
N THR A 263 10.86 -16.30 -27.81
CA THR A 263 11.48 -16.87 -28.99
C THR A 263 12.95 -17.16 -28.69
N ARG A 264 13.25 -18.40 -28.30
CA ARG A 264 14.62 -18.94 -28.33
C ARG A 264 15.07 -18.92 -29.82
N PRO A 265 16.27 -18.38 -30.13
CA PRO A 265 16.84 -18.60 -31.44
C PRO A 265 17.16 -20.09 -31.54
N GLY A 266 16.66 -20.68 -32.64
CA GLY A 266 16.75 -22.10 -32.93
C GLY A 266 18.17 -22.61 -33.05
N GLU A 267 18.33 -23.81 -32.64
CA GLU A 267 19.34 -24.74 -33.12
C GLU A 267 19.23 -24.85 -34.67
N SER A 268 20.31 -24.55 -35.32
CA SER A 268 20.53 -25.01 -36.70
C SER A 268 22.01 -25.24 -36.91
N GLY A 269 22.31 -26.55 -37.22
CA GLY A 269 23.40 -27.00 -38.02
C GLY A 269 24.73 -27.30 -37.37
#